data_1e7708ecba23e3d69255e441a2a6c93c
#
_entry.id   1e7708ecba23e3d69255e441a2a6c93c
#
_cell.length_a   1.000
_cell.length_b   1.000
_cell.length_c   1.000
_cell.angle_alpha   90.00
_cell.angle_beta   90.00
_cell.angle_gamma   90.00
#
_symmetry.space_group_name_H-M   'P 1'
#
loop_
_entity.id
_entity.type
_entity.pdbx_description
1 polymer ?
#
loop_
_entity_poly.entity_id
_entity_poly.type
_entity_poly.pdbx_seq_one_letter_code
_entity_poly.pdbx_strand_id
1 'polypeptide(L)'
;MTDDEAANILAAIAEEEDLNGRIRRNVLDTRRALSFLMRGKFLSESQHNEVREILRDIDSLDGHTAFLFNKINFQMDATVGFINVNQNKDIKRLTVISVVFMPLNVLAGIGGMSEFSMMTHGVPWQLAYGGFSVALVSIGWITYVGLKFFENRKLKSKPVTSKRDA
;
A
#
# COMPACT_ATOMS: atom_id res chain seq x y z
N MET A 1 -5.31 -6.98 4.94
CA MET A 1 -6.07 -5.75 4.73
C MET A 1 -6.76 -5.90 3.40
N THR A 2 -8.07 -5.93 3.40
CA THR A 2 -8.89 -5.97 2.18
C THR A 2 -8.97 -4.56 1.58
N ASP A 3 -9.35 -4.46 0.29
CA ASP A 3 -9.49 -3.16 -0.37
C ASP A 3 -10.56 -2.29 0.32
N ASP A 4 -11.64 -2.92 0.80
CA ASP A 4 -12.70 -2.25 1.56
C ASP A 4 -12.21 -1.72 2.92
N GLU A 5 -11.38 -2.49 3.64
CA GLU A 5 -10.75 -2.02 4.88
C GLU A 5 -9.84 -0.83 4.63
N ALA A 6 -9.05 -0.86 3.56
CA ALA A 6 -8.17 0.24 3.17
C ALA A 6 -8.96 1.50 2.82
N ALA A 7 -10.05 1.36 2.06
CA ALA A 7 -10.93 2.47 1.72
C ALA A 7 -11.58 3.10 2.97
N ASN A 8 -12.05 2.28 3.90
CA ASN A 8 -12.65 2.76 5.15
C ASN A 8 -11.63 3.50 6.03
N ILE A 9 -10.40 3.01 6.13
CA ILE A 9 -9.31 3.67 6.87
C ILE A 9 -8.97 5.02 6.23
N LEU A 10 -8.85 5.09 4.90
CA LEU A 10 -8.58 6.34 4.21
C LEU A 10 -9.71 7.35 4.36
N ALA A 11 -10.96 6.89 4.32
CA ALA A 11 -12.13 7.75 4.56
C ALA A 11 -12.12 8.33 5.99
N ALA A 12 -11.83 7.50 7.00
CA ALA A 12 -11.70 7.96 8.38
C ALA A 12 -10.56 8.97 8.56
N ILE A 13 -9.39 8.75 7.93
CA ILE A 13 -8.26 9.68 7.96
C ILE A 13 -8.65 11.02 7.32
N ALA A 14 -9.39 10.99 6.20
CA ALA A 14 -9.83 12.21 5.53
C ALA A 14 -10.85 13.01 6.38
N GLU A 15 -11.73 12.33 7.12
CA GLU A 15 -12.67 12.98 8.05
C GLU A 15 -11.93 13.66 9.20
N GLU A 16 -10.93 13.00 9.78
CA GLU A 16 -10.08 13.57 10.84
C GLU A 16 -9.25 14.76 10.34
N GLU A 17 -8.77 14.72 9.11
CA GLU A 17 -8.03 15.82 8.47
C GLU A 17 -8.94 17.05 8.30
N ASP A 18 -10.17 16.88 7.77
CA ASP A 18 -11.15 17.96 7.62
C ASP A 18 -11.53 18.57 8.98
N LEU A 19 -11.78 17.71 9.98
CA LEU A 19 -12.09 18.16 11.34
C LEU A 19 -10.95 19.00 11.93
N ASN A 20 -9.71 18.52 11.84
CA ASN A 20 -8.53 19.24 12.32
C ASN A 20 -8.36 20.59 11.57
N GLY A 21 -8.58 20.59 10.25
CA GLY A 21 -8.55 21.80 9.43
C GLY A 21 -9.59 22.84 9.84
N ARG A 22 -10.80 22.41 10.19
CA ARG A 22 -11.86 23.30 10.70
C ARG A 22 -11.53 23.86 12.09
N ILE A 23 -11.03 23.02 12.99
CA ILE A 23 -10.58 23.45 14.32
C ILE A 23 -9.48 24.51 14.18
N ARG A 24 -8.46 24.24 13.37
CA ARG A 24 -7.36 25.17 13.16
C ARG A 24 -7.82 26.51 12.60
N ARG A 25 -8.76 26.51 11.66
CA ARG A 25 -9.34 27.74 11.11
C ARG A 25 -10.03 28.57 12.21
N ASN A 26 -10.85 27.90 13.02
CA ASN A 26 -11.55 28.58 14.14
C ASN A 26 -10.57 29.15 15.15
N VAL A 27 -9.52 28.43 15.51
CA VAL A 27 -8.45 28.90 16.40
C VAL A 27 -7.77 30.14 15.84
N LEU A 28 -7.40 30.16 14.56
CA LEU A 28 -6.78 31.30 13.91
C LEU A 28 -7.71 32.50 13.79
N ASP A 29 -8.99 32.30 13.50
CA ASP A 29 -9.97 33.38 13.41
C ASP A 29 -10.25 34.00 14.79
N THR A 30 -10.34 33.16 15.83
CA THR A 30 -10.44 33.63 17.22
C THR A 30 -9.21 34.44 17.62
N ARG A 31 -8.01 33.96 17.27
CA ARG A 31 -6.76 34.71 17.51
C ARG A 31 -6.79 36.09 16.85
N ARG A 32 -7.25 36.18 15.58
CA ARG A 32 -7.38 37.47 14.87
C ARG A 32 -8.34 38.41 15.56
N ALA A 33 -9.50 37.92 15.98
CA ALA A 33 -10.50 38.70 16.68
C ALA A 33 -9.97 39.25 18.01
N LEU A 34 -9.35 38.40 18.83
CA LEU A 34 -8.74 38.81 20.11
C LEU A 34 -7.58 39.78 19.90
N SER A 35 -6.76 39.59 18.90
CA SER A 35 -5.66 40.49 18.56
C SER A 35 -6.16 41.86 18.08
N PHE A 36 -7.31 41.90 17.43
CA PHE A 36 -7.98 43.14 17.07
C PHE A 36 -8.50 43.89 18.32
N LEU A 37 -9.17 43.19 19.23
CA LEU A 37 -9.65 43.74 20.50
C LEU A 37 -8.50 44.30 21.34
N MET A 38 -7.36 43.62 21.40
CA MET A 38 -6.17 44.04 22.10
C MET A 38 -5.60 45.40 21.60
N ARG A 39 -5.74 45.67 20.31
CA ARG A 39 -5.27 46.93 19.70
C ARG A 39 -6.22 48.11 19.93
N GLY A 40 -7.47 47.84 20.24
CA GLY A 40 -8.48 48.86 20.56
C GLY A 40 -8.38 49.30 22.00
N LYS A 41 -8.85 50.54 22.30
CA LYS A 41 -8.94 51.05 23.67
C LYS A 41 -10.25 50.59 24.36
N PHE A 42 -10.72 49.40 24.03
CA PHE A 42 -12.03 48.93 24.49
C PHE A 42 -11.94 48.08 25.78
N LEU A 43 -10.73 47.66 26.17
CA LEU A 43 -10.51 46.73 27.28
C LEU A 43 -9.92 47.47 28.49
N SER A 44 -10.36 47.11 29.71
CA SER A 44 -9.69 47.50 30.95
C SER A 44 -8.34 46.74 31.10
N GLU A 45 -7.50 47.20 32.04
CA GLU A 45 -6.19 46.55 32.27
C GLU A 45 -6.33 45.09 32.71
N SER A 46 -7.34 44.77 33.52
CA SER A 46 -7.64 43.39 33.91
C SER A 46 -7.99 42.54 32.68
N GLN A 47 -8.89 43.04 31.84
CA GLN A 47 -9.30 42.34 30.60
C GLN A 47 -8.15 42.18 29.60
N HIS A 48 -7.21 43.13 29.51
CA HIS A 48 -6.00 42.98 28.71
C HIS A 48 -5.15 41.80 29.15
N ASN A 49 -5.03 41.58 30.44
CA ASN A 49 -4.25 40.45 30.97
C ASN A 49 -4.94 39.11 30.69
N GLU A 50 -6.27 39.03 30.84
CA GLU A 50 -7.06 37.84 30.51
C GLU A 50 -6.96 37.50 29.00
N VAL A 51 -7.13 38.49 28.14
CA VAL A 51 -7.02 38.28 26.68
C VAL A 51 -5.61 37.83 26.30
N ARG A 52 -4.58 38.34 26.99
CA ARG A 52 -3.19 37.91 26.75
C ARG A 52 -2.98 36.43 27.13
N GLU A 53 -3.61 36.00 28.20
CA GLU A 53 -3.57 34.61 28.65
C GLU A 53 -4.29 33.69 27.62
N ILE A 54 -5.49 34.06 27.19
CA ILE A 54 -6.23 33.35 26.14
C ILE A 54 -5.42 33.27 24.83
N LEU A 55 -4.71 34.32 24.44
CA LEU A 55 -3.88 34.30 23.24
C LEU A 55 -2.70 33.29 23.36
N ARG A 56 -2.12 33.13 24.58
CA ARG A 56 -1.10 32.08 24.78
C ARG A 56 -1.67 30.69 24.65
N ASP A 57 -2.89 30.48 25.18
CA ASP A 57 -3.58 29.18 25.03
C ASP A 57 -3.90 28.89 23.58
N ILE A 58 -4.33 29.88 22.80
CA ILE A 58 -4.56 29.77 21.37
C ILE A 58 -3.27 29.44 20.61
N ASP A 59 -2.14 30.07 20.98
CA ASP A 59 -0.84 29.73 20.36
C ASP A 59 -0.42 28.28 20.64
N SER A 60 -0.69 27.79 21.86
CA SER A 60 -0.49 26.39 22.21
C SER A 60 -1.38 25.45 21.39
N LEU A 61 -2.66 25.80 21.21
CA LEU A 61 -3.61 25.03 20.40
C LEU A 61 -3.23 25.02 18.92
N ASP A 62 -2.75 26.12 18.34
CA ASP A 62 -2.27 26.15 16.96
C ASP A 62 -1.08 25.21 16.76
N GLY A 63 -0.13 25.20 17.70
CA GLY A 63 0.98 24.24 17.70
C GLY A 63 0.50 22.78 17.76
N HIS A 64 -0.51 22.50 18.61
CA HIS A 64 -1.07 21.15 18.73
C HIS A 64 -1.82 20.71 17.47
N THR A 65 -2.64 21.58 16.87
CA THR A 65 -3.33 21.26 15.62
C THR A 65 -2.36 21.07 14.45
N ALA A 66 -1.26 21.81 14.41
CA ALA A 66 -0.18 21.59 13.43
C ALA A 66 0.49 20.22 13.60
N PHE A 67 0.75 19.82 14.84
CA PHE A 67 1.27 18.48 15.14
C PHE A 67 0.30 17.37 14.70
N LEU A 68 -0.99 17.54 15.00
CA LEU A 68 -2.02 16.57 14.57
C LEU A 68 -2.10 16.46 13.05
N PHE A 69 -2.00 17.58 12.33
CA PHE A 69 -1.97 17.57 10.87
C PHE A 69 -0.80 16.74 10.32
N ASN A 70 0.39 16.91 10.85
CA ASN A 70 1.55 16.13 10.44
C ASN A 70 1.38 14.65 10.77
N LYS A 71 0.77 14.32 11.91
CA LYS A 71 0.48 12.94 12.32
C LYS A 71 -0.54 12.28 11.39
N ILE A 72 -1.59 13.00 11.00
CA ILE A 72 -2.62 12.54 10.06
C ILE A 72 -1.99 12.26 8.69
N ASN A 73 -1.17 13.16 8.16
CA ASN A 73 -0.44 12.96 6.90
C ASN A 73 0.48 11.74 6.96
N PHE A 74 1.21 11.57 8.05
CA PHE A 74 2.04 10.39 8.25
C PHE A 74 1.22 9.09 8.25
N GLN A 75 0.04 9.08 8.89
CA GLN A 75 -0.85 7.92 8.87
C GLN A 75 -1.38 7.63 7.47
N MET A 76 -1.72 8.67 6.71
CA MET A 76 -2.15 8.54 5.32
C MET A 76 -1.05 7.92 4.44
N ASP A 77 0.17 8.46 4.52
CA ASP A 77 1.32 7.93 3.77
C ASP A 77 1.64 6.49 4.15
N ALA A 78 1.59 6.16 5.44
CA ALA A 78 1.77 4.79 5.93
C ALA A 78 0.70 3.84 5.38
N THR A 79 -0.58 4.26 5.38
CA THR A 79 -1.70 3.46 4.86
C THR A 79 -1.53 3.20 3.37
N VAL A 80 -1.21 4.24 2.57
CA VAL A 80 -0.93 4.10 1.14
C VAL A 80 0.27 3.18 0.90
N GLY A 81 1.31 3.29 1.73
CA GLY A 81 2.47 2.40 1.71
C GLY A 81 2.09 0.93 1.93
N PHE A 82 1.21 0.63 2.89
CA PHE A 82 0.69 -0.74 3.13
C PHE A 82 -0.14 -1.26 1.95
N ILE A 83 -1.00 -0.42 1.36
CA ILE A 83 -1.77 -0.78 0.16
C ILE A 83 -0.82 -1.17 -0.98
N ASN A 84 0.19 -0.35 -1.27
CA ASN A 84 1.19 -0.62 -2.31
C ASN A 84 1.95 -1.94 -2.06
N VAL A 85 2.32 -2.22 -0.81
CA VAL A 85 2.99 -3.48 -0.45
C VAL A 85 2.08 -4.68 -0.71
N ASN A 86 0.79 -4.60 -0.39
CA ASN A 86 -0.17 -5.69 -0.63
C ASN A 86 -0.40 -5.88 -2.13
N GLN A 87 -0.63 -4.82 -2.89
CA GLN A 87 -0.77 -4.89 -4.35
C GLN A 87 0.46 -5.53 -5.01
N ASN A 88 1.66 -5.16 -4.58
CA ASN A 88 2.88 -5.77 -5.08
C ASN A 88 2.96 -7.28 -4.80
N LYS A 89 2.45 -7.75 -3.65
CA LYS A 89 2.36 -9.19 -3.35
C LYS A 89 1.41 -9.91 -4.28
N ASP A 90 0.26 -9.29 -4.60
CA ASP A 90 -0.75 -9.90 -5.47
C ASP A 90 -0.28 -9.91 -6.93
N ILE A 91 0.34 -8.82 -7.41
CA ILE A 91 0.99 -8.79 -8.72
C ILE A 91 2.06 -9.88 -8.82
N LYS A 92 2.86 -10.07 -7.78
CA LYS A 92 3.87 -11.12 -7.73
C LYS A 92 3.25 -12.52 -7.83
N ARG A 93 2.15 -12.78 -7.12
CA ARG A 93 1.41 -14.05 -7.21
C ARG A 93 0.88 -14.29 -8.62
N LEU A 94 0.26 -13.27 -9.23
CA LEU A 94 -0.24 -13.34 -10.61
C LEU A 94 0.90 -13.60 -11.60
N THR A 95 2.04 -12.94 -11.42
CA THR A 95 3.22 -13.15 -12.26
C THR A 95 3.72 -14.59 -12.15
N VAL A 96 3.82 -15.16 -10.95
CA VAL A 96 4.22 -16.55 -10.75
C VAL A 96 3.26 -17.51 -11.46
N ILE A 97 1.95 -17.30 -11.31
CA ILE A 97 0.92 -18.09 -11.98
C ILE A 97 1.11 -17.99 -13.49
N SER A 98 1.23 -16.78 -14.05
CA SER A 98 1.38 -16.56 -15.50
C SER A 98 2.63 -17.22 -16.05
N VAL A 99 3.77 -17.15 -15.37
CA VAL A 99 5.02 -17.77 -15.82
C VAL A 99 4.93 -19.30 -15.78
N VAL A 100 4.18 -19.88 -14.83
CA VAL A 100 3.96 -21.34 -14.78
C VAL A 100 3.00 -21.78 -15.88
N PHE A 101 1.91 -21.02 -16.13
CA PHE A 101 0.90 -21.40 -17.12
C PHE A 101 1.29 -21.11 -18.57
N MET A 102 2.19 -20.14 -18.82
CA MET A 102 2.62 -19.79 -20.18
C MET A 102 3.20 -20.98 -20.96
N PRO A 103 4.21 -21.72 -20.46
CA PRO A 103 4.72 -22.89 -21.17
C PRO A 103 3.68 -24.01 -21.30
N LEU A 104 2.79 -24.16 -20.31
CA LEU A 104 1.71 -25.15 -20.37
C LEU A 104 0.72 -24.85 -21.48
N ASN A 105 0.35 -23.58 -21.67
CA ASN A 105 -0.54 -23.14 -22.75
C ASN A 105 0.09 -23.39 -24.13
N VAL A 106 1.39 -23.11 -24.29
CA VAL A 106 2.09 -23.38 -25.56
C VAL A 106 2.09 -24.87 -25.88
N LEU A 107 2.40 -25.71 -24.89
CA LEU A 107 2.40 -27.18 -25.08
C LEU A 107 1.00 -27.72 -25.34
N ALA A 108 -0.02 -27.22 -24.62
CA ALA A 108 -1.40 -27.62 -24.85
C ALA A 108 -1.87 -27.19 -26.26
N GLY A 109 -1.44 -26.03 -26.74
CA GLY A 109 -1.68 -25.57 -28.12
C GLY A 109 -1.08 -26.50 -29.17
N ILE A 110 0.18 -26.89 -28.97
CA ILE A 110 0.87 -27.83 -29.86
C ILE A 110 0.17 -29.21 -29.83
N GLY A 111 -0.19 -29.70 -28.65
CA GLY A 111 -0.89 -30.98 -28.48
C GLY A 111 -2.30 -31.02 -29.04
N GLY A 112 -2.94 -29.83 -29.20
CA GLY A 112 -4.26 -29.67 -29.85
C GLY A 112 -4.22 -29.61 -31.37
N MET A 113 -3.04 -29.53 -31.99
CA MET A 113 -2.90 -29.56 -33.45
C MET A 113 -3.09 -30.96 -34.01
N SER A 114 -3.71 -31.06 -35.18
CA SER A 114 -3.97 -32.32 -35.86
C SER A 114 -2.69 -33.12 -36.17
N GLU A 115 -1.54 -32.47 -36.28
CA GLU A 115 -0.23 -33.08 -36.50
C GLU A 115 0.21 -33.95 -35.34
N PHE A 116 -0.11 -33.61 -34.10
CA PHE A 116 0.18 -34.44 -32.93
C PHE A 116 -0.53 -35.80 -33.03
N SER A 117 -1.77 -35.82 -33.52
CA SER A 117 -2.55 -37.03 -33.76
C SER A 117 -1.94 -37.88 -34.89
N MET A 118 -1.35 -37.23 -35.92
CA MET A 118 -0.65 -37.94 -37.01
C MET A 118 0.68 -38.54 -36.56
N MET A 119 1.46 -37.86 -35.72
CA MET A 119 2.75 -38.35 -35.18
C MET A 119 2.58 -39.54 -34.22
N THR A 120 1.43 -39.68 -33.59
CA THR A 120 1.10 -40.75 -32.66
C THR A 120 0.35 -41.91 -33.34
N HIS A 121 0.29 -41.95 -34.66
CA HIS A 121 -0.35 -43.01 -35.42
C HIS A 121 0.31 -44.37 -35.13
N GLY A 122 -0.44 -45.30 -34.52
CA GLY A 122 0.08 -46.61 -34.12
C GLY A 122 0.32 -46.79 -32.62
N VAL A 123 0.26 -45.72 -31.84
CA VAL A 123 0.30 -45.80 -30.37
C VAL A 123 -1.13 -45.75 -29.81
N PRO A 124 -1.49 -46.61 -28.84
CA PRO A 124 -2.81 -46.50 -28.18
C PRO A 124 -3.01 -45.08 -27.65
N TRP A 125 -4.16 -44.48 -27.97
CA TRP A 125 -4.45 -43.08 -27.61
C TRP A 125 -4.31 -42.82 -26.10
N GLN A 126 -4.60 -43.82 -25.27
CA GLN A 126 -4.43 -43.71 -23.80
C GLN A 126 -2.98 -43.50 -23.40
N LEU A 127 -2.01 -44.11 -24.05
CA LEU A 127 -0.58 -43.96 -23.78
C LEU A 127 -0.05 -42.62 -24.30
N ALA A 128 -0.52 -42.17 -25.49
CA ALA A 128 -0.11 -40.90 -26.07
C ALA A 128 -0.58 -39.72 -25.21
N TYR A 129 -1.87 -39.67 -24.84
CA TYR A 129 -2.42 -38.61 -24.00
C TYR A 129 -1.95 -38.72 -22.55
N GLY A 130 -1.76 -39.93 -22.00
CA GLY A 130 -1.20 -40.13 -20.68
C GLY A 130 0.22 -39.58 -20.57
N GLY A 131 1.08 -39.95 -21.54
CA GLY A 131 2.45 -39.42 -21.61
C GLY A 131 2.53 -37.92 -21.76
N PHE A 132 1.66 -37.33 -22.60
CA PHE A 132 1.55 -35.87 -22.77
C PHE A 132 1.13 -35.16 -21.49
N SER A 133 0.14 -35.73 -20.78
CA SER A 133 -0.32 -35.17 -19.50
C SER A 133 0.76 -35.20 -18.42
N VAL A 134 1.51 -36.30 -18.34
CA VAL A 134 2.65 -36.40 -17.39
C VAL A 134 3.75 -35.39 -17.73
N ALA A 135 4.06 -35.21 -19.03
CA ALA A 135 5.02 -34.21 -19.46
C ALA A 135 4.59 -32.77 -19.09
N LEU A 136 3.32 -32.41 -19.30
CA LEU A 136 2.75 -31.12 -18.90
C LEU A 136 2.91 -30.87 -17.40
N VAL A 137 2.50 -31.82 -16.56
CA VAL A 137 2.61 -31.70 -15.10
C VAL A 137 4.07 -31.57 -14.68
N SER A 138 4.99 -32.36 -15.28
CA SER A 138 6.42 -32.29 -14.96
C SER A 138 7.04 -30.95 -15.31
N ILE A 139 6.71 -30.38 -16.47
CA ILE A 139 7.19 -29.05 -16.89
C ILE A 139 6.64 -27.95 -15.96
N GLY A 140 5.35 -27.99 -15.62
CA GLY A 140 4.75 -27.07 -14.66
C GLY A 140 5.44 -27.12 -13.29
N TRP A 141 5.72 -28.33 -12.81
CA TRP A 141 6.43 -28.54 -11.55
C TRP A 141 7.87 -28.01 -11.59
N ILE A 142 8.63 -28.31 -12.63
CA ILE A 142 10.01 -27.83 -12.82
C ILE A 142 10.04 -26.30 -12.87
N THR A 143 9.11 -25.69 -13.61
CA THR A 143 9.00 -24.22 -13.71
C THR A 143 8.70 -23.59 -12.34
N TYR A 144 7.77 -24.18 -11.59
CA TYR A 144 7.42 -23.71 -10.23
C TYR A 144 8.62 -23.82 -9.27
N VAL A 145 9.30 -24.96 -9.24
CA VAL A 145 10.48 -25.17 -8.38
C VAL A 145 11.62 -24.25 -8.77
N GLY A 146 11.85 -24.05 -10.07
CA GLY A 146 12.85 -23.13 -10.59
C GLY A 146 12.61 -21.68 -10.14
N LEU A 147 11.37 -21.21 -10.25
CA LEU A 147 10.99 -19.87 -9.77
C LEU A 147 11.23 -19.72 -8.25
N LYS A 148 10.80 -20.69 -7.46
CA LYS A 148 10.98 -20.68 -6.00
C LYS A 148 12.47 -20.70 -5.62
N PHE A 149 13.29 -21.42 -6.36
CA PHE A 149 14.74 -21.46 -6.13
C PHE A 149 15.41 -20.11 -6.45
N PHE A 150 15.04 -19.48 -7.56
CA PHE A 150 15.53 -18.15 -7.93
C PHE A 150 15.11 -17.06 -6.92
N GLU A 151 13.90 -17.15 -6.41
CA GLU A 151 13.40 -16.23 -5.39
C GLU A 151 14.19 -16.33 -4.08
N ASN A 152 14.43 -17.55 -3.63
CA ASN A 152 15.22 -17.80 -2.42
C ASN A 152 16.69 -17.34 -2.54
N ARG A 153 17.27 -17.42 -3.75
CA ARG A 153 18.62 -16.88 -3.99
C ARG A 153 18.66 -15.35 -3.90
N LYS A 154 17.65 -14.64 -4.43
CA LYS A 154 17.58 -13.19 -4.36
C LYS A 154 17.41 -12.67 -2.92
N LEU A 155 16.74 -13.41 -2.06
CA LEU A 155 16.60 -13.08 -0.63
C LEU A 155 17.91 -13.24 0.14
N LYS A 156 18.77 -14.21 -0.24
CA LYS A 156 20.08 -14.41 0.39
C LYS A 156 21.15 -13.43 -0.06
N SER A 157 20.98 -12.74 -1.18
CA SER A 157 21.99 -11.81 -1.75
C SER A 157 21.81 -10.36 -1.35
N LYS A 158 20.82 -10.00 -0.51
CA LYS A 158 20.76 -8.67 0.11
C LYS A 158 21.54 -8.71 1.43
N PRO A 159 22.77 -8.16 1.49
CA PRO A 159 23.43 -7.97 2.76
C PRO A 159 22.58 -6.98 3.56
N VAL A 160 22.26 -7.35 4.78
CA VAL A 160 21.79 -6.42 5.81
C VAL A 160 22.92 -5.43 6.01
N THR A 161 22.86 -4.28 5.31
CA THR A 161 23.70 -3.15 5.64
C THR A 161 23.28 -2.69 7.03
N SER A 162 23.98 -3.23 8.03
CA SER A 162 24.00 -2.72 9.37
C SER A 162 24.37 -1.24 9.32
N LYS A 163 23.40 -0.36 9.45
CA LYS A 163 23.66 1.01 9.93
C LYS A 163 23.99 0.92 11.42
N ARG A 164 25.25 0.67 11.71
CA ARG A 164 25.94 1.17 12.88
C ARG A 164 27.04 2.05 12.31
N ASP A 165 26.82 3.32 12.29
CA ASP A 165 27.86 4.36 12.38
C ASP A 165 27.14 5.73 12.33
N ALA A 166 27.04 6.34 13.46
CA ALA A 166 27.01 7.71 13.92
C ALA A 166 25.99 7.95 15.02
#